data_722d33a481411ec823acb577d098ca71
#
_entry.id   722d33a481411ec823acb577d098ca71
#
_cell.length_a   1.000
_cell.length_b   1.000
_cell.length_c   1.000
_cell.angle_alpha   90.00
_cell.angle_beta   90.00
_cell.angle_gamma   90.00
#
_symmetry.space_group_name_H-M   'P 1'
#
loop_
_entity.id
_entity.type
_entity.pdbx_description
1 polymer ?
#
loop_
_entity_poly.entity_id
_entity_poly.type
_entity_poly.pdbx_seq_one_letter_code
_entity_poly.pdbx_strand_id
1 'polypeptide(L)'
;MSTVSDTATDTLKAKTKDGSVISGGHLVAKALKAEGVDTIFTLCGGHIIDIYDGCLDEGIRIVDVRHEQTAAHAADGYARQTGKLGCVVTTAGPGCTNAVTGVATAFRSESPILHIGGQSSLSQHKM
;
A
#
# COMPACT_ATOMS: atom_id res chain seq x y z
N MET A 1 -27.40 -18.93 19.08
CA MET A 1 -26.05 -18.39 18.83
C MET A 1 -25.60 -18.94 17.50
N SER A 2 -25.77 -18.18 16.44
CA SER A 2 -25.41 -18.58 15.08
C SER A 2 -23.95 -18.24 14.86
N THR A 3 -23.14 -19.23 14.58
CA THR A 3 -21.74 -19.08 14.15
C THR A 3 -21.78 -18.40 12.78
N VAL A 4 -21.37 -17.13 12.73
CA VAL A 4 -21.06 -16.46 11.46
C VAL A 4 -19.88 -17.22 10.86
N SER A 5 -20.16 -17.93 9.79
CA SER A 5 -19.21 -18.83 9.14
C SER A 5 -18.00 -18.07 8.60
N ASP A 6 -16.84 -18.65 8.77
CA ASP A 6 -15.52 -18.25 8.24
C ASP A 6 -15.44 -18.12 6.69
N THR A 7 -16.57 -18.28 5.99
CA THR A 7 -16.63 -18.28 4.53
C THR A 7 -16.37 -16.92 3.87
N ALA A 8 -16.52 -15.81 4.62
CA ALA A 8 -16.28 -14.48 4.06
C ALA A 8 -14.79 -14.13 3.96
N THR A 9 -13.95 -14.74 4.80
CA THR A 9 -12.49 -14.53 4.81
C THR A 9 -11.78 -15.36 3.74
N ASP A 10 -12.35 -16.48 3.35
CA ASP A 10 -11.75 -17.41 2.38
C ASP A 10 -11.87 -16.94 0.91
N THR A 11 -12.85 -16.08 0.61
CA THR A 11 -13.06 -15.55 -0.75
C THR A 11 -12.09 -14.44 -1.14
N LEU A 12 -11.33 -13.88 -0.18
CA LEU A 12 -10.38 -12.79 -0.43
C LEU A 12 -8.92 -13.26 -0.63
N LYS A 13 -8.67 -14.57 -0.54
CA LYS A 13 -7.34 -15.15 -0.73
C LYS A 13 -7.21 -15.67 -2.16
N ALA A 14 -6.41 -14.99 -2.98
CA ALA A 14 -6.04 -15.51 -4.29
C ALA A 14 -5.18 -16.77 -4.12
N LYS A 15 -5.42 -17.79 -4.96
CA LYS A 15 -4.57 -18.99 -5.00
C LYS A 15 -3.46 -18.81 -6.02
N THR A 16 -2.24 -19.15 -5.64
CA THR A 16 -1.11 -19.25 -6.57
C THR A 16 -1.27 -20.48 -7.48
N LYS A 17 -0.47 -20.59 -8.54
CA LYS A 17 -0.51 -21.73 -9.46
C LYS A 17 -0.23 -23.08 -8.79
N ASP A 18 0.47 -23.09 -7.66
CA ASP A 18 0.75 -24.28 -6.83
C ASP A 18 -0.31 -24.58 -5.78
N GLY A 19 -1.40 -23.76 -5.74
CA GLY A 19 -2.49 -23.92 -4.78
C GLY A 19 -2.25 -23.28 -3.42
N SER A 20 -1.12 -22.61 -3.20
CA SER A 20 -0.88 -21.84 -1.99
C SER A 20 -1.77 -20.59 -1.94
N VAL A 21 -2.12 -20.17 -0.74
CA VAL A 21 -2.96 -18.98 -0.54
C VAL A 21 -2.07 -17.75 -0.36
N ILE A 22 -2.31 -16.72 -1.17
CA ILE A 22 -1.60 -15.45 -1.09
C ILE A 22 -2.55 -14.34 -0.64
N SER A 23 -2.10 -13.45 0.24
CA SER A 23 -2.90 -12.31 0.67
C SER A 23 -2.99 -11.23 -0.41
N GLY A 24 -4.02 -10.37 -0.33
CA GLY A 24 -4.15 -9.22 -1.21
C GLY A 24 -2.96 -8.27 -1.13
N GLY A 25 -2.37 -8.09 0.06
CA GLY A 25 -1.17 -7.26 0.25
C GLY A 25 0.06 -7.81 -0.50
N HIS A 26 0.26 -9.12 -0.48
CA HIS A 26 1.32 -9.76 -1.26
C HIS A 26 1.10 -9.63 -2.77
N LEU A 27 -0.17 -9.68 -3.24
CA LEU A 27 -0.47 -9.42 -4.64
C LEU A 27 -0.14 -7.99 -5.05
N VAL A 28 -0.44 -7.01 -4.18
CA VAL A 28 -0.05 -5.60 -4.39
C VAL A 28 1.46 -5.48 -4.50
N ALA A 29 2.22 -6.08 -3.58
CA ALA A 29 3.68 -6.03 -3.61
C ALA A 29 4.26 -6.67 -4.88
N LYS A 30 3.72 -7.82 -5.32
CA LYS A 30 4.10 -8.46 -6.59
C LYS A 30 3.83 -7.56 -7.79
N ALA A 31 2.68 -6.90 -7.83
CA ALA A 31 2.35 -5.96 -8.89
C ALA A 31 3.31 -4.76 -8.89
N LEU A 32 3.58 -4.16 -7.72
CA LEU A 32 4.56 -3.08 -7.58
C LEU A 32 5.95 -3.49 -8.09
N LYS A 33 6.39 -4.71 -7.73
CA LYS A 33 7.68 -5.24 -8.18
C LYS A 33 7.72 -5.42 -9.69
N ALA A 34 6.64 -5.96 -10.28
CA ALA A 34 6.53 -6.16 -11.72
C ALA A 34 6.57 -4.84 -12.51
N GLU A 35 6.04 -3.75 -11.92
CA GLU A 35 6.09 -2.39 -12.47
C GLU A 35 7.41 -1.65 -12.15
N GLY A 36 8.39 -2.34 -11.56
CA GLY A 36 9.72 -1.79 -11.32
C GLY A 36 9.84 -0.92 -10.06
N VAL A 37 8.86 -0.96 -9.17
CA VAL A 37 8.94 -0.27 -7.86
C VAL A 37 9.95 -1.01 -6.99
N ASP A 38 10.97 -0.31 -6.55
CA ASP A 38 12.02 -0.83 -5.67
C ASP A 38 11.96 -0.25 -4.24
N THR A 39 11.17 0.79 -4.05
CA THR A 39 11.07 1.50 -2.77
C THR A 39 9.66 2.01 -2.56
N ILE A 40 9.12 1.81 -1.36
CA ILE A 40 7.88 2.45 -0.90
C ILE A 40 8.19 3.40 0.26
N PHE A 41 7.48 4.55 0.28
CA PHE A 41 7.50 5.53 1.37
C PHE A 41 6.18 5.42 2.14
N THR A 42 6.23 5.31 3.47
CA THR A 42 5.07 4.84 4.20
C THR A 42 5.12 5.22 5.68
N LEU A 43 3.98 5.21 6.34
CA LEU A 43 3.85 5.14 7.79
C LEU A 43 2.97 3.94 8.13
N CYS A 44 3.49 3.05 8.98
CA CYS A 44 2.84 1.79 9.30
C CYS A 44 1.45 1.99 9.90
N GLY A 45 0.53 1.10 9.52
CA GLY A 45 -0.81 1.04 10.09
C GLY A 45 -1.50 -0.28 9.76
N GLY A 46 -2.46 -0.68 10.58
CA GLY A 46 -3.06 -2.03 10.54
C GLY A 46 -3.64 -2.45 9.19
N HIS A 47 -4.10 -1.49 8.37
CA HIS A 47 -4.75 -1.80 7.09
C HIS A 47 -3.78 -2.05 5.92
N ILE A 48 -2.46 -1.94 6.16
CA ILE A 48 -1.42 -2.11 5.13
C ILE A 48 -0.31 -3.08 5.55
N ILE A 49 -0.45 -3.76 6.68
CA ILE A 49 0.58 -4.70 7.19
C ILE A 49 0.88 -5.80 6.16
N ASP A 50 -0.13 -6.36 5.52
CA ASP A 50 0.06 -7.40 4.50
C ASP A 50 0.86 -6.88 3.28
N ILE A 51 0.78 -5.58 2.98
CA ILE A 51 1.58 -4.96 1.92
C ILE A 51 3.05 -4.89 2.37
N TYR A 52 3.30 -4.59 3.65
CA TYR A 52 4.67 -4.61 4.21
C TYR A 52 5.29 -5.99 4.09
N ASP A 53 4.57 -7.03 4.52
CA ASP A 53 5.05 -8.41 4.43
C ASP A 53 5.36 -8.80 2.98
N GLY A 54 4.45 -8.48 2.07
CA GLY A 54 4.68 -8.71 0.65
C GLY A 54 5.86 -7.92 0.08
N CYS A 55 6.09 -6.67 0.52
CA CYS A 55 7.24 -5.88 0.11
C CYS A 55 8.57 -6.49 0.59
N LEU A 56 8.60 -7.04 1.80
CA LEU A 56 9.78 -7.76 2.31
C LEU A 56 10.08 -8.99 1.46
N ASP A 57 9.05 -9.78 1.13
CA ASP A 57 9.20 -10.98 0.29
C ASP A 57 9.70 -10.66 -1.12
N GLU A 58 9.25 -9.55 -1.70
CA GLU A 58 9.64 -9.12 -3.05
C GLU A 58 10.93 -8.28 -3.07
N GLY A 59 11.57 -8.05 -1.91
CA GLY A 59 12.78 -7.25 -1.80
C GLY A 59 12.56 -5.77 -2.17
N ILE A 60 11.36 -5.24 -1.90
CA ILE A 60 11.04 -3.81 -2.03
C ILE A 60 11.47 -3.11 -0.73
N ARG A 61 12.25 -2.06 -0.84
CA ARG A 61 12.68 -1.27 0.31
C ARG A 61 11.53 -0.51 0.93
N ILE A 62 11.39 -0.60 2.24
CA ILE A 62 10.40 0.13 3.03
C ILE A 62 11.11 1.31 3.71
N VAL A 63 10.67 2.54 3.40
CA VAL A 63 11.13 3.77 4.04
C VAL A 63 10.02 4.29 4.93
N ASP A 64 10.14 3.99 6.23
CA ASP A 64 9.17 4.44 7.23
C ASP A 64 9.44 5.89 7.64
N VAL A 65 8.36 6.67 7.75
CA VAL A 65 8.40 8.09 8.11
C VAL A 65 7.63 8.35 9.41
N ARG A 66 7.58 9.61 9.86
CA ARG A 66 6.83 10.00 11.07
C ARG A 66 5.52 10.75 10.78
N HIS A 67 5.23 11.00 9.50
CA HIS A 67 3.98 11.59 9.05
C HIS A 67 3.78 11.27 7.56
N GLU A 68 2.57 10.97 7.13
CA GLU A 68 2.29 10.51 5.77
C GLU A 68 2.53 11.60 4.71
N GLN A 69 2.39 12.87 5.07
CA GLN A 69 2.78 13.96 4.19
C GLN A 69 4.26 13.88 3.82
N THR A 70 5.11 13.49 4.79
CA THR A 70 6.55 13.28 4.53
C THR A 70 6.76 12.12 3.55
N ALA A 71 5.98 11.03 3.67
CA ALA A 71 6.04 9.92 2.73
C ALA A 71 5.72 10.39 1.30
N ALA A 72 4.65 11.18 1.13
CA ALA A 72 4.25 11.68 -0.16
C ALA A 72 5.29 12.66 -0.77
N HIS A 73 5.85 13.57 0.02
CA HIS A 73 6.95 14.43 -0.45
C HIS A 73 8.23 13.67 -0.77
N ALA A 74 8.54 12.61 0.01
CA ALA A 74 9.70 11.76 -0.27
C ALA A 74 9.53 11.00 -1.59
N ALA A 75 8.33 10.47 -1.86
CA ALA A 75 8.01 9.81 -3.12
C ALA A 75 8.08 10.79 -4.32
N ASP A 76 7.57 12.02 -4.15
CA ASP A 76 7.71 13.08 -5.15
C ASP A 76 9.18 13.39 -5.44
N GLY A 77 9.98 13.61 -4.39
CA GLY A 77 11.42 13.85 -4.53
C GLY A 77 12.15 12.67 -5.19
N TYR A 78 11.82 11.44 -4.79
CA TYR A 78 12.36 10.24 -5.41
C TYR A 78 12.05 10.16 -6.91
N ALA A 79 10.80 10.39 -7.28
CA ALA A 79 10.38 10.36 -8.69
C ALA A 79 11.13 11.40 -9.52
N ARG A 80 11.26 12.63 -9.03
CA ARG A 80 11.99 13.71 -9.72
C ARG A 80 13.48 13.41 -9.88
N GLN A 81 14.11 12.84 -8.87
CA GLN A 81 15.56 12.59 -8.88
C GLN A 81 15.94 11.36 -9.70
N THR A 82 15.07 10.34 -9.72
CA THR A 82 15.39 9.05 -10.34
C THR A 82 14.73 8.84 -11.70
N GLY A 83 13.68 9.60 -12.01
CA GLY A 83 12.82 9.35 -13.16
C GLY A 83 11.95 8.08 -13.03
N LYS A 84 11.93 7.45 -11.84
CA LYS A 84 11.12 6.26 -11.55
C LYS A 84 9.80 6.66 -10.91
N LEU A 85 8.87 5.71 -10.83
CA LEU A 85 7.63 5.85 -10.09
C LEU A 85 7.91 5.96 -8.57
N GLY A 86 7.50 7.06 -7.95
CA GLY A 86 7.48 7.20 -6.50
C GLY A 86 6.24 6.51 -5.92
N CYS A 87 6.41 5.62 -4.95
CA CYS A 87 5.28 4.87 -4.37
C CYS A 87 5.07 5.25 -2.90
N VAL A 88 3.83 5.65 -2.57
CA VAL A 88 3.39 5.98 -1.20
C VAL A 88 2.36 4.96 -0.77
N VAL A 89 2.53 4.39 0.41
CA VAL A 89 1.55 3.47 1.00
C VAL A 89 1.12 4.01 2.37
N THR A 90 -0.17 4.25 2.57
CA THR A 90 -0.70 4.80 3.81
C THR A 90 -1.85 3.97 4.35
N THR A 91 -2.04 3.97 5.66
CA THR A 91 -3.18 3.32 6.28
C THR A 91 -4.50 4.06 5.97
N ALA A 92 -5.62 3.44 6.31
CA ALA A 92 -6.95 4.02 6.13
C ALA A 92 -7.16 5.31 6.92
N GLY A 93 -8.14 6.11 6.51
CA GLY A 93 -8.60 7.31 7.21
C GLY A 93 -7.54 8.41 7.24
N PRO A 94 -7.08 8.85 8.45
CA PRO A 94 -6.10 9.92 8.57
C PRO A 94 -4.80 9.67 7.81
N GLY A 95 -4.38 8.40 7.65
CA GLY A 95 -3.22 8.05 6.85
C GLY A 95 -3.34 8.52 5.41
N CYS A 96 -4.48 8.29 4.78
CA CYS A 96 -4.74 8.78 3.43
C CYS A 96 -4.86 10.31 3.38
N THR A 97 -5.61 10.92 4.30
CA THR A 97 -5.85 12.37 4.27
C THR A 97 -4.61 13.18 4.62
N ASN A 98 -3.73 12.68 5.50
CA ASN A 98 -2.46 13.33 5.82
C ASN A 98 -1.51 13.39 4.61
N ALA A 99 -1.59 12.45 3.67
CA ALA A 99 -0.76 12.44 2.47
C ALA A 99 -1.21 13.45 1.40
N VAL A 100 -2.43 13.98 1.48
CA VAL A 100 -3.06 14.80 0.42
C VAL A 100 -2.19 15.98 -0.01
N THR A 101 -1.59 16.71 0.93
CA THR A 101 -0.75 17.87 0.60
C THR A 101 0.45 17.47 -0.26
N GLY A 102 1.12 16.37 0.10
CA GLY A 102 2.25 15.87 -0.69
C GLY A 102 1.82 15.36 -2.07
N VAL A 103 0.68 14.65 -2.14
CA VAL A 103 0.10 14.20 -3.41
C VAL A 103 -0.28 15.40 -4.29
N ALA A 104 -0.90 16.45 -3.73
CA ALA A 104 -1.23 17.67 -4.46
C ALA A 104 0.02 18.38 -5.01
N THR A 105 1.11 18.38 -4.24
CA THR A 105 2.40 18.92 -4.69
C THR A 105 2.94 18.14 -5.89
N ALA A 106 2.96 16.80 -5.79
CA ALA A 106 3.40 15.94 -6.88
C ALA A 106 2.52 16.10 -8.13
N PHE A 107 1.19 16.15 -7.94
CA PHE A 107 0.24 16.39 -9.03
C PHE A 107 0.51 17.73 -9.75
N ARG A 108 0.70 18.82 -9.00
CA ARG A 108 1.00 20.14 -9.55
C ARG A 108 2.32 20.17 -10.32
N SER A 109 3.27 19.33 -9.93
CA SER A 109 4.60 19.23 -10.54
C SER A 109 4.70 18.15 -11.60
N GLU A 110 3.58 17.47 -11.92
CA GLU A 110 3.52 16.37 -12.89
C GLU A 110 4.51 15.25 -12.58
N SER A 111 4.82 15.04 -11.29
CA SER A 111 5.69 13.95 -10.84
C SER A 111 4.95 12.62 -10.83
N PRO A 112 5.52 11.54 -11.40
CA PRO A 112 4.88 10.24 -11.41
C PRO A 112 4.93 9.62 -10.01
N ILE A 113 3.83 9.72 -9.27
CA ILE A 113 3.67 9.03 -7.99
C ILE A 113 2.42 8.16 -8.00
N LEU A 114 2.49 7.05 -7.27
CA LEU A 114 1.38 6.18 -6.94
C LEU A 114 1.11 6.26 -5.44
N HIS A 115 -0.12 6.63 -5.06
CA HIS A 115 -0.55 6.59 -3.66
C HIS A 115 -1.55 5.44 -3.46
N ILE A 116 -1.18 4.49 -2.62
CA ILE A 116 -2.02 3.37 -2.20
C ILE A 116 -2.52 3.64 -0.79
N GLY A 117 -3.84 3.81 -0.64
CA GLY A 117 -4.49 3.97 0.65
C GLY A 117 -5.09 2.65 1.13
N GLY A 118 -4.80 2.27 2.36
CA GLY A 118 -5.46 1.15 3.02
C GLY A 118 -6.94 1.42 3.24
N GLN A 119 -7.71 0.36 3.43
CA GLN A 119 -9.14 0.42 3.70
C GLN A 119 -9.52 -0.56 4.81
N SER A 120 -10.54 -0.22 5.58
CA SER A 120 -11.12 -1.15 6.55
C SER A 120 -11.67 -2.40 5.86
N SER A 121 -11.66 -3.52 6.56
CA SER A 121 -12.19 -4.77 6.01
C SER A 121 -13.66 -4.64 5.62
N LEU A 122 -14.09 -5.39 4.62
CA LEU A 122 -15.50 -5.39 4.15
C LEU A 122 -16.50 -5.69 5.27
N SER A 123 -16.10 -6.47 6.27
CA SER A 123 -16.94 -6.77 7.44
C SER A 123 -17.22 -5.55 8.33
N GLN A 124 -16.34 -4.55 8.30
CA GLN A 124 -16.46 -3.30 9.08
C GLN A 124 -17.24 -2.20 8.34
N HIS A 125 -17.48 -2.36 7.05
CA HIS A 125 -18.22 -1.37 6.23
C HIS A 125 -19.72 -1.30 6.52
N LYS A 126 -20.27 -2.23 7.30
CA LYS A 126 -21.71 -2.33 7.61
C LYS A 126 -22.05 -1.89 9.03
N MET A 127 -21.11 -1.30 9.75
CA MET A 127 -21.36 -0.76 11.09
C MET A 127 -21.54 0.75 11.06
#